data_e7d8c0429cf12d913828828c5fdb5a2f
#
_entry.id   e7d8c0429cf12d913828828c5fdb5a2f
#
_cell.length_a   1.000
_cell.length_b   1.000
_cell.length_c   1.000
_cell.angle_alpha   90.00
_cell.angle_beta   90.00
_cell.angle_gamma   90.00
#
_symmetry.space_group_name_H-M   'P 1'
#
loop_
_entity.id
_entity.type
_entity.pdbx_description
1 polymer ?
#
loop_
_entity_poly.entity_id
_entity_poly.type
_entity_poly.pdbx_seq_one_letter_code
_entity_poly.pdbx_strand_id
1 'polypeptide(L)'
;MSERTELIRKLGSSKFNYWFGYAANISLVIWLCSHGIAGGKSRLTPGQWIGWSAVGFFSWTLSEFLLHRYVYHLWESFLSEGHALHHRTPRALIGVPWYLTAIALWAVFEALCLVTRPQITGVVMGFNWLGYILYCIAHHGSHHWSLRWNWFKRMQRHHLIHHAHPECNWGFTTPIWDYLFGTDFDRRRAPATAKPTQ
;
A
#
# COMPACT_ATOMS: atom_id res chain seq x y z
N MET A 1 25.98 1.24 12.10
CA MET A 1 24.72 0.62 11.58
C MET A 1 24.44 -0.57 12.47
N SER A 2 23.23 -0.74 13.02
CA SER A 2 22.93 -1.87 13.89
C SER A 2 22.92 -3.18 13.07
N GLU A 3 23.18 -4.34 13.72
CA GLU A 3 23.08 -5.66 13.08
C GLU A 3 21.69 -5.87 12.46
N ARG A 4 20.66 -5.36 13.11
CA ARG A 4 19.27 -5.38 12.64
C ARG A 4 19.10 -4.61 11.31
N THR A 5 19.67 -3.40 11.20
CA THR A 5 19.61 -2.62 9.95
C THR A 5 20.34 -3.32 8.82
N GLU A 6 21.46 -4.01 9.11
CA GLU A 6 22.19 -4.79 8.11
C GLU A 6 21.40 -6.00 7.64
N LEU A 7 20.71 -6.69 8.55
CA LEU A 7 19.82 -7.80 8.22
C LEU A 7 18.66 -7.32 7.31
N ILE A 8 18.01 -6.20 7.65
CA ILE A 8 16.95 -5.59 6.84
C ILE A 8 17.47 -5.28 5.45
N ARG A 9 18.64 -4.68 5.35
CA ARG A 9 19.28 -4.36 4.07
C ARG A 9 19.51 -5.64 3.25
N LYS A 10 20.03 -6.70 3.85
CA LYS A 10 20.29 -7.99 3.16
C LYS A 10 19.00 -8.64 2.66
N LEU A 11 17.97 -8.71 3.49
CA LEU A 11 16.71 -9.36 3.17
C LEU A 11 15.84 -8.54 2.21
N GLY A 12 15.75 -7.22 2.46
CA GLY A 12 14.86 -6.31 1.72
C GLY A 12 15.45 -5.75 0.42
N SER A 13 16.79 -5.67 0.28
CA SER A 13 17.44 -5.03 -0.88
C SER A 13 17.92 -6.01 -1.96
N SER A 14 17.54 -7.28 -1.88
CA SER A 14 17.85 -8.26 -2.92
C SER A 14 17.06 -7.95 -4.19
N LYS A 15 17.77 -7.80 -5.33
CA LYS A 15 17.13 -7.63 -6.64
C LYS A 15 16.18 -8.79 -6.95
N PHE A 16 16.57 -10.02 -6.58
CA PHE A 16 15.72 -11.19 -6.74
C PHE A 16 14.42 -11.03 -5.91
N ASN A 17 14.53 -10.74 -4.61
CA ASN A 17 13.36 -10.51 -3.75
C ASN A 17 12.44 -9.43 -4.32
N TYR A 18 13.02 -8.32 -4.80
CA TYR A 18 12.27 -7.21 -5.34
C TYR A 18 11.43 -7.60 -6.56
N TRP A 19 12.05 -8.19 -7.58
CA TRP A 19 11.35 -8.54 -8.83
C TRP A 19 10.52 -9.80 -8.72
N PHE A 20 11.02 -10.83 -8.03
CA PHE A 20 10.25 -12.04 -7.77
C PHE A 20 9.02 -11.73 -6.90
N GLY A 21 9.11 -10.75 -6.00
CA GLY A 21 8.00 -10.27 -5.19
C GLY A 21 6.80 -9.85 -6.03
N TYR A 22 6.98 -9.21 -7.18
CA TYR A 22 5.87 -8.89 -8.09
C TYR A 22 5.18 -10.15 -8.61
N ALA A 23 5.94 -11.14 -9.10
CA ALA A 23 5.37 -12.39 -9.60
C ALA A 23 4.62 -13.15 -8.48
N ALA A 24 5.21 -13.24 -7.28
CA ALA A 24 4.59 -13.87 -6.13
C ALA A 24 3.29 -13.17 -5.72
N ASN A 25 3.30 -11.83 -5.65
CA ASN A 25 2.11 -11.05 -5.30
C ASN A 25 0.99 -11.17 -6.35
N ILE A 26 1.32 -11.20 -7.65
CA ILE A 26 0.35 -11.46 -8.72
C ILE A 26 -0.27 -12.84 -8.56
N SER A 27 0.54 -13.86 -8.26
CA SER A 27 0.04 -15.23 -8.01
C SER A 27 -0.91 -15.28 -6.81
N LEU A 28 -0.62 -14.53 -5.74
CA LEU A 28 -1.50 -14.40 -4.57
C LEU A 28 -2.84 -13.72 -4.93
N VAL A 29 -2.84 -12.69 -5.77
CA VAL A 29 -4.09 -12.07 -6.26
C VAL A 29 -4.93 -13.08 -7.05
N ILE A 30 -4.31 -13.84 -7.95
CA ILE A 30 -5.00 -14.88 -8.73
C ILE A 30 -5.59 -15.94 -7.79
N TRP A 31 -4.81 -16.42 -6.83
CA TRP A 31 -5.26 -17.39 -5.83
C TRP A 31 -6.44 -16.87 -5.01
N LEU A 32 -6.36 -15.66 -4.46
CA LEU A 32 -7.45 -15.03 -3.70
C LEU A 32 -8.72 -14.89 -4.55
N CYS A 33 -8.59 -14.34 -5.75
CA CYS A 33 -9.73 -14.13 -6.65
C CYS A 33 -10.36 -15.46 -7.11
N SER A 34 -9.60 -16.56 -7.18
CA SER A 34 -10.15 -17.87 -7.58
C SER A 34 -11.25 -18.37 -6.63
N HIS A 35 -11.24 -17.94 -5.36
CA HIS A 35 -12.28 -18.27 -4.38
C HIS A 35 -13.66 -17.72 -4.79
N GLY A 36 -13.71 -16.56 -5.47
CA GLY A 36 -14.96 -15.96 -5.93
C GLY A 36 -15.67 -16.77 -7.01
N ILE A 37 -14.91 -17.54 -7.81
CA ILE A 37 -15.45 -18.45 -8.85
C ILE A 37 -15.57 -19.89 -8.38
N ALA A 38 -14.88 -20.25 -7.30
CA ALA A 38 -14.97 -21.57 -6.69
C ALA A 38 -16.30 -21.78 -5.94
N GLY A 39 -16.70 -23.03 -5.72
CA GLY A 39 -17.81 -23.37 -4.85
C GLY A 39 -19.16 -23.63 -5.54
N GLY A 40 -19.20 -23.80 -6.84
CA GLY A 40 -20.41 -24.24 -7.57
C GLY A 40 -21.58 -23.25 -7.36
N LYS A 41 -22.65 -23.70 -6.67
CA LYS A 41 -23.84 -22.87 -6.37
C LYS A 41 -23.54 -21.69 -5.43
N SER A 42 -22.42 -21.73 -4.70
CA SER A 42 -21.99 -20.67 -3.76
C SER A 42 -21.11 -19.62 -4.40
N ARG A 43 -20.78 -19.72 -5.69
CA ARG A 43 -20.01 -18.72 -6.42
C ARG A 43 -20.68 -17.35 -6.40
N LEU A 44 -19.88 -16.30 -6.49
CA LEU A 44 -20.39 -14.94 -6.60
C LEU A 44 -21.03 -14.69 -7.97
N THR A 45 -22.13 -13.96 -7.98
CA THR A 45 -22.73 -13.45 -9.22
C THR A 45 -21.86 -12.34 -9.81
N PRO A 46 -21.98 -12.00 -11.11
CA PRO A 46 -21.22 -10.89 -11.71
C PRO A 46 -21.39 -9.57 -10.97
N GLY A 47 -22.60 -9.24 -10.52
CA GLY A 47 -22.85 -8.02 -9.75
C GLY A 47 -22.15 -8.01 -8.40
N GLN A 48 -22.13 -9.14 -7.70
CA GLN A 48 -21.39 -9.29 -6.45
C GLN A 48 -19.88 -9.20 -6.68
N TRP A 49 -19.37 -9.75 -7.77
CA TRP A 49 -17.98 -9.60 -8.17
C TRP A 49 -17.59 -8.11 -8.31
N ILE A 50 -18.35 -7.36 -9.10
CA ILE A 50 -18.11 -5.93 -9.30
C ILE A 50 -18.15 -5.17 -7.97
N GLY A 51 -19.19 -5.40 -7.16
CA GLY A 51 -19.35 -4.74 -5.87
C GLY A 51 -18.20 -5.02 -4.91
N TRP A 52 -17.85 -6.30 -4.69
CA TRP A 52 -16.79 -6.67 -3.77
C TRP A 52 -15.39 -6.31 -4.29
N SER A 53 -15.18 -6.31 -5.60
CA SER A 53 -13.94 -5.81 -6.22
C SER A 53 -13.75 -4.31 -5.96
N ALA A 54 -14.82 -3.52 -6.11
CA ALA A 54 -14.78 -2.10 -5.80
C ALA A 54 -14.49 -1.84 -4.31
N VAL A 55 -15.13 -2.58 -3.41
CA VAL A 55 -14.85 -2.52 -1.96
C VAL A 55 -13.39 -2.85 -1.68
N GLY A 56 -12.86 -3.93 -2.26
CA GLY A 56 -11.47 -4.32 -2.08
C GLY A 56 -10.50 -3.26 -2.57
N PHE A 57 -10.68 -2.75 -3.78
CA PHE A 57 -9.80 -1.74 -4.36
C PHE A 57 -9.85 -0.42 -3.58
N PHE A 58 -11.05 0.01 -3.17
CA PHE A 58 -11.20 1.22 -2.36
C PHE A 58 -10.61 1.06 -0.96
N SER A 59 -10.79 -0.10 -0.33
CA SER A 59 -10.21 -0.39 0.99
C SER A 59 -8.68 -0.33 0.97
N TRP A 60 -8.02 -0.66 -0.17
CA TRP A 60 -6.58 -0.48 -0.31
C TRP A 60 -6.15 0.95 -0.04
N THR A 61 -6.84 1.94 -0.56
CA THR A 61 -6.44 3.34 -0.41
C THR A 61 -6.39 3.80 1.05
N LEU A 62 -7.33 3.30 1.88
CA LEU A 62 -7.30 3.53 3.33
C LEU A 62 -6.20 2.70 4.01
N SER A 63 -6.08 1.43 3.63
CA SER A 63 -5.03 0.55 4.17
C SER A 63 -3.64 1.13 3.93
N GLU A 64 -3.38 1.62 2.71
CA GLU A 64 -2.14 2.30 2.35
C GLU A 64 -1.85 3.49 3.27
N PHE A 65 -2.82 4.39 3.43
CA PHE A 65 -2.68 5.56 4.29
C PHE A 65 -2.37 5.17 5.74
N LEU A 66 -3.11 4.19 6.29
CA LEU A 66 -2.92 3.72 7.67
C LEU A 66 -1.58 3.02 7.85
N LEU A 67 -1.21 2.11 6.93
CA LEU A 67 0.07 1.42 6.97
C LEU A 67 1.23 2.40 6.84
N HIS A 68 1.14 3.33 5.89
CA HIS A 68 2.19 4.31 5.67
C HIS A 68 2.40 5.20 6.90
N ARG A 69 1.31 5.76 7.45
CA ARG A 69 1.38 6.64 8.60
C ARG A 69 1.79 5.92 9.88
N TYR A 70 1.11 4.82 10.21
CA TYR A 70 1.26 4.21 11.53
C TYR A 70 2.33 3.11 11.57
N VAL A 71 2.40 2.25 10.56
CA VAL A 71 3.32 1.10 10.57
C VAL A 71 4.70 1.49 10.05
N TYR A 72 4.76 2.34 9.02
CA TYR A 72 6.05 2.68 8.40
C TYR A 72 6.74 3.89 9.07
N HIS A 73 6.00 4.81 9.69
CA HIS A 73 6.58 6.01 10.30
C HIS A 73 6.47 6.08 11.82
N LEU A 74 5.35 5.65 12.42
CA LEU A 74 5.12 5.87 13.84
C LEU A 74 5.43 4.66 14.72
N TRP A 75 5.36 3.45 14.18
CA TRP A 75 5.61 2.23 14.94
C TRP A 75 7.00 1.68 14.61
N GLU A 76 7.89 1.63 15.60
CA GLU A 76 9.22 1.04 15.45
C GLU A 76 9.14 -0.46 15.14
N SER A 77 9.53 -0.84 13.95
CA SER A 77 9.44 -2.18 13.44
C SER A 77 10.46 -2.43 12.32
N PHE A 78 10.61 -3.69 11.92
CA PHE A 78 11.34 -4.05 10.72
C PHE A 78 10.84 -3.29 9.47
N LEU A 79 9.53 -3.05 9.37
CA LEU A 79 8.92 -2.34 8.23
C LEU A 79 9.28 -0.85 8.25
N SER A 80 9.24 -0.21 9.42
CA SER A 80 9.60 1.21 9.55
C SER A 80 11.08 1.47 9.29
N GLU A 81 11.96 0.56 9.72
CA GLU A 81 13.39 0.68 9.41
C GLU A 81 13.66 0.53 7.89
N GLY A 82 12.96 -0.42 7.22
CA GLY A 82 13.02 -0.56 5.77
C GLY A 82 12.51 0.68 5.04
N HIS A 83 11.43 1.29 5.53
CA HIS A 83 10.87 2.52 4.97
C HIS A 83 11.77 3.73 5.23
N ALA A 84 12.38 3.86 6.41
CA ALA A 84 13.37 4.88 6.70
C ALA A 84 14.63 4.75 5.81
N LEU A 85 15.02 3.52 5.47
CA LEU A 85 16.08 3.30 4.48
C LEU A 85 15.65 3.75 3.09
N HIS A 86 14.38 3.52 2.70
CA HIS A 86 13.82 4.02 1.46
C HIS A 86 13.85 5.56 1.39
N HIS A 87 13.45 6.27 2.45
CA HIS A 87 13.55 7.74 2.51
C HIS A 87 14.99 8.26 2.30
N ARG A 88 15.98 7.56 2.84
CA ARG A 88 17.40 7.92 2.66
C ARG A 88 17.96 7.56 1.29
N THR A 89 17.47 6.50 0.69
CA THR A 89 17.93 5.95 -0.60
C THR A 89 16.74 5.62 -1.50
N PRO A 90 15.99 6.62 -1.99
CA PRO A 90 14.69 6.40 -2.64
C PRO A 90 14.77 5.62 -3.95
N ARG A 91 15.96 5.54 -4.57
CA ARG A 91 16.19 4.73 -5.78
C ARG A 91 16.69 3.31 -5.49
N ALA A 92 16.94 2.94 -4.24
CA ALA A 92 17.30 1.57 -3.90
C ALA A 92 16.08 0.65 -4.06
N LEU A 93 16.32 -0.56 -4.57
CA LEU A 93 15.27 -1.57 -4.72
C LEU A 93 15.04 -2.24 -3.35
N ILE A 94 14.18 -1.63 -2.55
CA ILE A 94 13.85 -2.11 -1.21
C ILE A 94 12.41 -2.63 -1.23
N GLY A 95 12.20 -3.84 -0.73
CA GLY A 95 10.87 -4.44 -0.64
C GLY A 95 10.79 -5.40 0.54
N VAL A 96 9.58 -5.59 1.06
CA VAL A 96 9.31 -6.62 2.07
C VAL A 96 9.61 -7.99 1.45
N PRO A 97 10.28 -8.92 2.17
CA PRO A 97 10.48 -10.27 1.67
C PRO A 97 9.15 -10.92 1.27
N TRP A 98 9.07 -11.41 0.03
CA TRP A 98 7.83 -11.91 -0.57
C TRP A 98 7.14 -13.01 0.24
N TYR A 99 7.93 -13.86 0.91
CA TYR A 99 7.39 -14.94 1.75
C TYR A 99 6.72 -14.41 3.03
N LEU A 100 7.20 -13.30 3.58
CA LEU A 100 6.54 -12.66 4.75
C LEU A 100 5.19 -12.07 4.35
N THR A 101 5.12 -11.42 3.18
CA THR A 101 3.85 -10.91 2.68
C THR A 101 2.88 -12.05 2.36
N ALA A 102 3.36 -13.16 1.79
CA ALA A 102 2.54 -14.32 1.48
C ALA A 102 1.97 -14.98 2.74
N ILE A 103 2.81 -15.19 3.76
CA ILE A 103 2.38 -15.79 5.05
C ILE A 103 1.37 -14.88 5.75
N ALA A 104 1.66 -13.57 5.83
CA ALA A 104 0.77 -12.60 6.47
C ALA A 104 -0.59 -12.53 5.75
N LEU A 105 -0.60 -12.48 4.43
CA LEU A 105 -1.82 -12.43 3.63
C LEU A 105 -2.65 -13.70 3.77
N TRP A 106 -2.00 -14.85 3.76
CA TRP A 106 -2.67 -16.13 4.00
C TRP A 106 -3.30 -16.20 5.41
N ALA A 107 -2.56 -15.81 6.45
CA ALA A 107 -3.07 -15.82 7.82
C ALA A 107 -4.27 -14.88 7.99
N VAL A 108 -4.23 -13.69 7.37
CA VAL A 108 -5.36 -12.75 7.38
C VAL A 108 -6.55 -13.32 6.61
N PHE A 109 -6.33 -13.98 5.47
CA PHE A 109 -7.39 -14.64 4.71
C PHE A 109 -8.11 -15.70 5.54
N GLU A 110 -7.36 -16.61 6.18
CA GLU A 110 -7.93 -17.65 7.05
C GLU A 110 -8.71 -17.06 8.23
N ALA A 111 -8.15 -16.03 8.88
CA ALA A 111 -8.82 -15.37 10.00
C ALA A 111 -10.14 -14.71 9.58
N LEU A 112 -10.17 -14.04 8.43
CA LEU A 112 -11.39 -13.44 7.91
C LEU A 112 -12.42 -14.48 7.46
N CYS A 113 -11.99 -15.64 6.97
CA CYS A 113 -12.89 -16.75 6.59
C CYS A 113 -13.61 -17.36 7.80
N LEU A 114 -13.19 -17.10 9.04
CA LEU A 114 -13.93 -17.50 10.24
C LEU A 114 -15.24 -16.72 10.43
N VAL A 115 -15.32 -15.50 9.88
CA VAL A 115 -16.46 -14.59 10.07
C VAL A 115 -17.14 -14.17 8.75
N THR A 116 -16.53 -14.51 7.62
CA THR A 116 -17.04 -14.17 6.28
C THR A 116 -16.93 -15.36 5.34
N ARG A 117 -17.65 -15.29 4.21
CA ARG A 117 -17.57 -16.34 3.19
C ARG A 117 -16.23 -16.25 2.43
N PRO A 118 -15.50 -17.36 2.21
CA PRO A 118 -14.23 -17.36 1.47
C PRO A 118 -14.32 -16.71 0.08
N GLN A 119 -15.47 -16.80 -0.59
CA GLN A 119 -15.70 -16.16 -1.89
C GLN A 119 -15.64 -14.63 -1.81
N ILE A 120 -16.27 -14.05 -0.79
CA ILE A 120 -16.26 -12.59 -0.56
C ILE A 120 -14.87 -12.17 -0.11
N THR A 121 -14.34 -12.84 0.92
CA THR A 121 -12.99 -12.57 1.46
C THR A 121 -11.94 -12.60 0.36
N GLY A 122 -11.95 -13.64 -0.48
CA GLY A 122 -10.98 -13.80 -1.56
C GLY A 122 -11.05 -12.66 -2.57
N VAL A 123 -12.24 -12.25 -3.00
CA VAL A 123 -12.39 -11.14 -3.95
C VAL A 123 -12.00 -9.81 -3.32
N VAL A 124 -12.47 -9.51 -2.13
CA VAL A 124 -12.13 -8.25 -1.43
C VAL A 124 -10.63 -8.15 -1.18
N MET A 125 -10.01 -9.19 -0.62
CA MET A 125 -8.57 -9.21 -0.39
C MET A 125 -7.76 -9.22 -1.68
N GLY A 126 -8.22 -9.95 -2.71
CA GLY A 126 -7.56 -9.97 -4.01
C GLY A 126 -7.49 -8.60 -4.65
N PHE A 127 -8.58 -7.84 -4.63
CA PHE A 127 -8.59 -6.48 -5.20
C PHE A 127 -7.92 -5.44 -4.28
N ASN A 128 -7.96 -5.62 -2.97
CA ASN A 128 -7.12 -4.83 -2.06
C ASN A 128 -5.63 -5.04 -2.39
N TRP A 129 -5.21 -6.31 -2.56
CA TRP A 129 -3.83 -6.65 -2.87
C TRP A 129 -3.42 -6.26 -4.29
N LEU A 130 -4.34 -6.24 -5.24
CA LEU A 130 -4.12 -5.65 -6.56
C LEU A 130 -3.81 -4.14 -6.44
N GLY A 131 -4.54 -3.44 -5.58
CA GLY A 131 -4.25 -2.05 -5.24
C GLY A 131 -2.83 -1.86 -4.71
N TYR A 132 -2.37 -2.77 -3.82
CA TYR A 132 -0.98 -2.79 -3.34
C TYR A 132 0.03 -2.95 -4.47
N ILE A 133 -0.19 -3.88 -5.42
CA ILE A 133 0.71 -4.08 -6.56
C ILE A 133 0.79 -2.82 -7.43
N LEU A 134 -0.36 -2.22 -7.73
CA LEU A 134 -0.41 -0.98 -8.51
C LEU A 134 0.27 0.18 -7.79
N TYR A 135 0.09 0.28 -6.48
CA TYR A 135 0.86 1.20 -5.64
C TYR A 135 2.36 0.97 -5.77
N CYS A 136 2.84 -0.28 -5.60
CA CYS A 136 4.27 -0.60 -5.71
C CYS A 136 4.86 -0.20 -7.07
N ILE A 137 4.12 -0.44 -8.16
CA ILE A 137 4.54 -0.07 -9.52
C ILE A 137 4.61 1.46 -9.65
N ALA A 138 3.58 2.16 -9.24
CA ALA A 138 3.49 3.60 -9.35
C ALA A 138 4.50 4.30 -8.41
N HIS A 139 4.71 3.77 -7.20
CA HIS A 139 5.71 4.25 -6.25
C HIS A 139 7.13 4.05 -6.79
N HIS A 140 7.46 2.87 -7.34
CA HIS A 140 8.71 2.66 -8.07
C HIS A 140 8.86 3.69 -9.19
N GLY A 141 7.82 3.85 -10.00
CA GLY A 141 7.81 4.83 -11.09
C GLY A 141 8.05 6.26 -10.62
N SER A 142 7.56 6.65 -9.43
CA SER A 142 7.73 8.00 -8.90
C SER A 142 9.21 8.37 -8.66
N HIS A 143 10.07 7.37 -8.43
CA HIS A 143 11.51 7.57 -8.22
C HIS A 143 12.38 7.27 -9.46
N HIS A 144 11.84 6.52 -10.44
CA HIS A 144 12.63 6.00 -11.56
C HIS A 144 12.17 6.47 -12.94
N TRP A 145 10.91 6.94 -13.09
CA TRP A 145 10.34 7.27 -14.39
C TRP A 145 10.07 8.76 -14.56
N SER A 146 10.22 9.24 -15.79
CA SER A 146 9.91 10.63 -16.18
C SER A 146 8.64 10.65 -17.04
N LEU A 147 7.50 10.22 -16.48
CA LEU A 147 6.23 10.22 -17.18
C LEU A 147 5.63 11.63 -17.29
N ARG A 148 5.05 11.93 -18.45
CA ARG A 148 4.46 13.26 -18.75
C ARG A 148 2.98 13.39 -18.38
N TRP A 149 2.34 12.35 -17.91
CA TRP A 149 0.92 12.34 -17.55
C TRP A 149 0.63 13.22 -16.33
N ASN A 150 -0.33 14.11 -16.45
CA ASN A 150 -0.61 15.10 -15.40
C ASN A 150 -1.03 14.47 -14.06
N TRP A 151 -1.80 13.38 -14.08
CA TRP A 151 -2.19 12.67 -12.88
C TRP A 151 -0.98 12.04 -12.19
N PHE A 152 -0.07 11.41 -12.96
CA PHE A 152 1.14 10.81 -12.40
C PHE A 152 2.07 11.86 -11.80
N LYS A 153 2.23 13.01 -12.46
CA LYS A 153 3.03 14.13 -11.93
C LYS A 153 2.47 14.68 -10.62
N ARG A 154 1.13 14.75 -10.48
CA ARG A 154 0.50 15.20 -9.22
C ARG A 154 0.78 14.20 -8.11
N MET A 155 0.59 12.91 -8.36
CA MET A 155 0.87 11.83 -7.41
C MET A 155 2.36 11.80 -7.04
N GLN A 156 3.27 11.88 -8.01
CA GLN A 156 4.71 11.97 -7.81
C GLN A 156 5.08 13.19 -6.96
N ARG A 157 4.54 14.37 -7.27
CA ARG A 157 4.78 15.58 -6.48
C ARG A 157 4.32 15.41 -5.02
N HIS A 158 3.12 14.86 -4.82
CA HIS A 158 2.57 14.61 -3.48
C HIS A 158 3.51 13.73 -2.65
N HIS A 159 4.01 12.67 -3.26
CA HIS A 159 4.96 11.73 -2.65
C HIS A 159 6.35 12.34 -2.42
N LEU A 160 6.89 13.12 -3.37
CA LEU A 160 8.18 13.77 -3.19
C LEU A 160 8.14 14.85 -2.10
N ILE A 161 6.98 15.50 -1.91
CA ILE A 161 6.76 16.39 -0.76
C ILE A 161 6.83 15.58 0.54
N HIS A 162 6.20 14.38 0.58
CA HIS A 162 6.30 13.49 1.73
C HIS A 162 7.76 13.10 2.04
N HIS A 163 8.57 12.78 1.04
CA HIS A 163 10.00 12.53 1.27
C HIS A 163 10.75 13.69 1.89
N ALA A 164 10.38 14.95 1.56
CA ALA A 164 10.96 16.16 2.14
C ALA A 164 10.33 16.52 3.50
N HIS A 165 9.08 16.13 3.73
CA HIS A 165 8.26 16.43 4.90
C HIS A 165 7.51 15.16 5.35
N PRO A 166 8.21 14.23 6.02
CA PRO A 166 7.66 12.90 6.33
C PRO A 166 6.51 12.90 7.34
N GLU A 167 6.16 14.06 7.89
CA GLU A 167 5.02 14.26 8.78
C GLU A 167 3.68 14.50 8.05
N CYS A 168 3.68 14.62 6.71
CA CYS A 168 2.47 14.90 5.91
C CYS A 168 2.43 14.09 4.61
N ASN A 169 1.29 14.15 3.88
CA ASN A 169 1.09 13.52 2.58
C ASN A 169 1.32 11.99 2.60
N TRP A 170 0.61 11.31 3.48
CA TRP A 170 0.74 9.86 3.70
C TRP A 170 0.13 9.00 2.58
N GLY A 171 -0.90 9.52 1.90
CA GLY A 171 -1.58 8.81 0.81
C GLY A 171 -0.83 8.98 -0.50
N PHE A 172 -0.33 7.88 -1.08
CA PHE A 172 0.29 7.90 -2.41
C PHE A 172 -0.73 7.65 -3.52
N THR A 173 -1.55 6.60 -3.41
CA THR A 173 -2.56 6.25 -4.42
C THR A 173 -3.63 7.34 -4.57
N THR A 174 -4.00 7.97 -3.47
CA THR A 174 -4.93 9.11 -3.44
C THR A 174 -4.67 10.01 -2.24
N PRO A 175 -4.75 11.33 -2.37
CA PRO A 175 -4.60 12.27 -1.25
C PRO A 175 -5.89 12.42 -0.42
N ILE A 176 -6.97 11.69 -0.72
CA ILE A 176 -8.29 11.87 -0.08
C ILE A 176 -8.22 11.74 1.43
N TRP A 177 -7.42 10.79 1.93
CA TRP A 177 -7.25 10.54 3.35
C TRP A 177 -6.44 11.63 4.03
N ASP A 178 -5.44 12.21 3.35
CA ASP A 178 -4.71 13.36 3.85
C ASP A 178 -5.65 14.57 4.01
N TYR A 179 -6.55 14.80 3.06
CA TYR A 179 -7.56 15.85 3.18
C TYR A 179 -8.56 15.60 4.30
N LEU A 180 -9.02 14.36 4.46
CA LEU A 180 -9.98 14.01 5.51
C LEU A 180 -9.38 14.09 6.91
N PHE A 181 -8.12 13.66 7.07
CA PHE A 181 -7.43 13.65 8.36
C PHE A 181 -6.57 14.91 8.62
N GLY A 182 -6.59 15.89 7.72
CA GLY A 182 -5.86 17.14 7.88
C GLY A 182 -4.32 16.97 7.87
N THR A 183 -3.82 15.98 7.14
CA THR A 183 -2.39 15.66 7.02
C THR A 183 -1.80 16.12 5.69
N ASP A 184 -2.57 16.81 4.87
CA ASP A 184 -2.10 17.43 3.64
C ASP A 184 -1.13 18.56 3.91
N PHE A 185 -0.07 18.65 3.12
CA PHE A 185 1.02 19.61 3.29
C PHE A 185 0.55 21.06 3.21
N ASP A 186 -0.31 21.38 2.26
CA ASP A 186 -0.76 22.76 2.05
C ASP A 186 -1.63 23.24 3.22
N ARG A 187 -2.47 22.36 3.79
CA ARG A 187 -3.27 22.68 4.99
C ARG A 187 -2.44 22.85 6.24
N ARG A 188 -1.38 22.07 6.42
CA ARG A 188 -0.49 22.19 7.58
C ARG A 188 0.36 23.47 7.56
N ARG A 189 0.64 24.01 6.37
CA ARG A 189 1.35 25.28 6.19
C ARG A 189 0.43 26.50 6.17
N ALA A 190 -0.88 26.33 5.97
CA ALA A 190 -1.80 27.47 6.07
C ALA A 190 -1.66 28.05 7.47
N PRO A 191 -1.34 29.36 7.62
CA PRO A 191 -1.37 30.01 8.93
C PRO A 191 -2.76 29.78 9.51
N ALA A 192 -2.84 29.46 10.81
CA ALA A 192 -4.12 29.40 11.51
C ALA A 192 -4.84 30.69 11.20
N THR A 193 -5.84 30.63 10.32
CA THR A 193 -6.61 31.81 9.90
C THR A 193 -7.11 32.47 11.16
N ALA A 194 -6.72 33.73 11.35
CA ALA A 194 -7.23 34.55 12.43
C ALA A 194 -8.77 34.34 12.54
N LYS A 195 -9.24 33.99 13.72
CA LYS A 195 -10.68 33.98 14.00
C LYS A 195 -11.27 35.28 13.49
N PRO A 196 -12.40 35.27 12.77
CA PRO A 196 -13.07 36.50 12.43
C PRO A 196 -13.31 37.28 13.76
N THR A 197 -12.72 38.42 13.88
CA THR A 197 -13.06 39.37 14.92
C THR A 197 -14.53 39.74 14.74
N GLN A 198 -15.34 39.35 15.70
CA GLN A 198 -16.72 39.78 15.79
C GLN A 198 -16.78 41.29 16.07
#